data_c146dc2aaa04fbbb37dcaba658587e3b
#
_entry.id   c146dc2aaa04fbbb37dcaba658587e3b
#
_cell.length_a   1.000
_cell.length_b   1.000
_cell.length_c   1.000
_cell.angle_alpha   90.00
_cell.angle_beta   90.00
_cell.angle_gamma   90.00
#
_symmetry.space_group_name_H-M   'P 1'
#
loop_
_entity.id
_entity.type
_entity.pdbx_description
1 polymer ?
#
loop_
_entity_poly.entity_id
_entity_poly.type
_entity_poly.pdbx_seq_one_letter_code
_entity_poly.pdbx_strand_id
1 'polypeptide(L)'
;MENIIIEPSKIINTDKLAIFDFDWTVVRPTKGKRFPKDADDWVWWRTSVPKTIKKYAREGYRIVFVTEQTKLFKIDMIKTVIKKLKVPITAIIAMEQNMKKPNPELFNNIINNYDKTTSFYTGDAAGREGDWADKDIRFAENIGVKFYTPEDMFPIEYRKFSKITIPDKPEIIIMIGFPGSGKSTFVNTQLVPKGYHVIDSSTFKTPCKMIKNAEQHLDKPIVFDSTNATKQKRKVFIDFAKKHNINVRCIWLNVPIEVSLENIKNRYQNTGKNTPSIALMTYQKNFDEPSNSECELVTI
;
A
#
# COMPACT_ATOMS: atom_id res chain seq x y z
N MET A 1 -24.84 -22.54 -2.49
CA MET A 1 -23.96 -22.69 -1.29
C MET A 1 -24.62 -21.88 -0.20
N GLU A 2 -24.74 -22.44 0.97
CA GLU A 2 -25.34 -21.76 2.12
C GLU A 2 -24.52 -20.55 2.56
N ASN A 3 -25.21 -19.53 3.07
CA ASN A 3 -24.58 -18.34 3.65
C ASN A 3 -23.80 -18.73 4.93
N ILE A 4 -22.69 -18.04 5.19
CA ILE A 4 -21.82 -18.40 6.31
C ILE A 4 -21.67 -17.23 7.26
N ILE A 5 -21.82 -17.51 8.55
CA ILE A 5 -21.59 -16.54 9.61
C ILE A 5 -20.40 -17.01 10.45
N ILE A 6 -19.43 -16.14 10.64
CA ILE A 6 -18.29 -16.35 11.55
C ILE A 6 -18.49 -15.40 12.72
N GLU A 7 -18.70 -15.96 13.91
CA GLU A 7 -18.83 -15.16 15.12
C GLU A 7 -17.58 -15.27 16.00
N PRO A 8 -17.20 -14.20 16.69
CA PRO A 8 -16.14 -14.26 17.68
C PRO A 8 -16.62 -15.00 18.94
N SER A 9 -15.69 -15.56 19.69
CA SER A 9 -15.98 -16.22 20.99
C SER A 9 -16.62 -15.29 22.03
N LYS A 10 -16.43 -13.97 21.87
CA LYS A 10 -17.05 -12.95 22.72
C LYS A 10 -17.51 -11.79 21.82
N ILE A 11 -18.80 -11.58 21.73
CA ILE A 11 -19.41 -10.43 21.03
C ILE A 11 -19.30 -9.20 21.93
N ILE A 12 -18.91 -8.06 21.37
CA ILE A 12 -18.98 -6.77 22.08
C ILE A 12 -20.45 -6.35 22.10
N ASN A 13 -21.00 -6.22 23.29
CA ASN A 13 -22.38 -5.75 23.49
C ASN A 13 -22.42 -4.21 23.35
N THR A 14 -22.75 -3.73 22.17
CA THR A 14 -22.84 -2.31 21.81
C THR A 14 -23.80 -2.16 20.63
N ASP A 15 -24.44 -1.02 20.55
CA ASP A 15 -25.29 -0.59 19.44
C ASP A 15 -24.51 0.10 18.31
N LYS A 16 -23.20 0.39 18.52
CA LYS A 16 -22.34 1.05 17.54
C LYS A 16 -21.66 0.02 16.63
N LEU A 17 -21.91 0.10 15.34
CA LEU A 17 -21.32 -0.81 14.36
C LEU A 17 -20.32 -0.08 13.46
N ALA A 18 -19.14 -0.69 13.30
CA ALA A 18 -18.21 -0.36 12.24
C ALA A 18 -18.21 -1.51 11.22
N ILE A 19 -18.90 -1.30 10.10
CA ILE A 19 -19.18 -2.33 9.10
C ILE A 19 -18.29 -2.12 7.89
N PHE A 20 -17.64 -3.19 7.43
CA PHE A 20 -16.71 -3.14 6.31
C PHE A 20 -17.06 -4.21 5.29
N ASP A 21 -17.01 -3.85 4.00
CA ASP A 21 -16.79 -4.83 2.95
C ASP A 21 -15.39 -5.45 3.11
N PHE A 22 -15.12 -6.54 2.41
CA PHE A 22 -13.87 -7.30 2.59
C PHE A 22 -12.90 -7.10 1.42
N ASP A 23 -13.31 -7.45 0.19
CA ASP A 23 -12.47 -7.38 -1.00
C ASP A 23 -12.32 -5.94 -1.49
N TRP A 24 -11.09 -5.50 -1.79
CA TRP A 24 -10.78 -4.12 -2.20
C TRP A 24 -11.14 -3.04 -1.16
N THR A 25 -11.54 -3.48 0.02
CA THR A 25 -11.83 -2.61 1.17
C THR A 25 -10.89 -2.91 2.35
N VAL A 26 -10.90 -4.12 2.87
CA VAL A 26 -10.00 -4.57 3.96
C VAL A 26 -8.73 -5.18 3.38
N VAL A 27 -8.85 -6.00 2.35
CA VAL A 27 -7.75 -6.68 1.66
C VAL A 27 -7.83 -6.53 0.15
N ARG A 28 -6.69 -6.75 -0.52
CA ARG A 28 -6.58 -6.87 -1.98
C ARG A 28 -5.59 -7.96 -2.36
N PRO A 29 -5.64 -8.50 -3.58
CA PRO A 29 -4.65 -9.47 -4.06
C PRO A 29 -3.22 -8.90 -4.06
N THR A 30 -2.22 -9.76 -3.81
CA THR A 30 -0.80 -9.37 -3.65
C THR A 30 -0.20 -8.72 -4.90
N LYS A 31 -0.54 -9.18 -6.10
CA LYS A 31 0.12 -8.79 -7.37
C LYS A 31 -0.73 -7.87 -8.25
N GLY A 32 -1.61 -7.05 -7.68
CA GLY A 32 -2.46 -6.13 -8.45
C GLY A 32 -3.45 -6.82 -9.39
N LYS A 33 -3.67 -8.13 -9.23
CA LYS A 33 -4.72 -8.87 -9.94
C LYS A 33 -6.08 -8.46 -9.39
N ARG A 34 -7.12 -8.59 -10.20
CA ARG A 34 -8.48 -8.29 -9.78
C ARG A 34 -8.99 -9.25 -8.69
N PHE A 35 -8.64 -10.53 -8.81
CA PHE A 35 -9.10 -11.59 -7.91
C PHE A 35 -7.91 -12.37 -7.35
N PRO A 36 -7.96 -12.79 -6.08
CA PRO A 36 -6.95 -13.66 -5.49
C PRO A 36 -7.03 -15.06 -6.11
N LYS A 37 -5.87 -15.73 -6.15
CA LYS A 37 -5.77 -17.10 -6.68
C LYS A 37 -6.06 -18.18 -5.63
N ASP A 38 -5.75 -17.91 -4.35
CA ASP A 38 -5.89 -18.82 -3.22
C ASP A 38 -6.09 -18.05 -1.91
N ALA A 39 -6.16 -18.75 -0.77
CA ALA A 39 -6.41 -18.17 0.55
C ALA A 39 -5.29 -17.28 1.09
N ASP A 40 -4.07 -17.43 0.56
CA ASP A 40 -2.88 -16.67 1.00
C ASP A 40 -2.57 -15.48 0.07
N ASP A 41 -3.24 -15.39 -1.09
CA ASP A 41 -3.01 -14.32 -2.06
C ASP A 41 -3.70 -13.02 -1.67
N TRP A 42 -3.25 -12.40 -0.57
CA TRP A 42 -3.77 -11.13 -0.12
C TRP A 42 -2.76 -10.28 0.64
N VAL A 43 -2.98 -8.98 0.61
CA VAL A 43 -2.35 -7.97 1.46
C VAL A 43 -3.41 -7.01 1.96
N TRP A 44 -3.12 -6.27 3.02
CA TRP A 44 -4.00 -5.17 3.45
C TRP A 44 -4.24 -4.21 2.30
N TRP A 45 -5.48 -3.74 2.15
CA TRP A 45 -5.81 -2.74 1.13
C TRP A 45 -4.92 -1.50 1.27
N ARG A 46 -4.74 -1.00 2.50
CA ARG A 46 -3.71 -0.04 2.92
C ARG A 46 -3.05 -0.50 4.22
N THR A 47 -1.85 -0.02 4.49
CA THR A 47 -1.10 -0.34 5.72
C THR A 47 -1.81 0.14 6.98
N SER A 48 -2.66 1.17 6.87
CA SER A 48 -3.47 1.72 7.95
C SER A 48 -4.69 0.87 8.34
N VAL A 49 -5.11 -0.10 7.50
CA VAL A 49 -6.33 -0.92 7.76
C VAL A 49 -6.32 -1.57 9.14
N PRO A 50 -5.27 -2.32 9.56
CA PRO A 50 -5.29 -2.96 10.88
C PRO A 50 -5.38 -1.97 12.03
N LYS A 51 -4.71 -0.84 11.91
CA LYS A 51 -4.68 0.21 12.94
C LYS A 51 -6.04 0.89 13.07
N THR A 52 -6.68 1.18 11.95
CA THR A 52 -8.00 1.82 11.89
C THR A 52 -9.08 0.91 12.46
N ILE A 53 -9.13 -0.37 12.06
CA ILE A 53 -10.10 -1.34 12.59
C ILE A 53 -9.92 -1.53 14.11
N LYS A 54 -8.66 -1.66 14.58
CA LYS A 54 -8.36 -1.75 16.02
C LYS A 54 -8.73 -0.48 16.79
N LYS A 55 -8.64 0.68 16.16
CA LYS A 55 -9.09 1.95 16.76
C LYS A 55 -10.58 1.91 17.04
N TYR A 56 -11.42 1.57 16.05
CA TYR A 56 -12.87 1.49 16.23
C TYR A 56 -13.27 0.40 17.27
N ALA A 57 -12.60 -0.75 17.26
CA ALA A 57 -12.84 -1.77 18.30
C ALA A 57 -12.54 -1.24 19.72
N ARG A 58 -11.47 -0.45 19.91
CA ARG A 58 -11.15 0.18 21.19
C ARG A 58 -12.10 1.31 21.58
N GLU A 59 -12.70 1.97 20.60
CA GLU A 59 -13.73 3.00 20.77
C GLU A 59 -15.12 2.42 21.04
N GLY A 60 -15.19 1.08 21.23
CA GLY A 60 -16.41 0.38 21.61
C GLY A 60 -17.34 0.00 20.46
N TYR A 61 -16.87 0.06 19.20
CA TYR A 61 -17.65 -0.43 18.07
C TYR A 61 -17.57 -1.96 17.97
N ARG A 62 -18.71 -2.61 17.68
CA ARG A 62 -18.71 -3.98 17.15
C ARG A 62 -18.23 -3.94 15.70
N ILE A 63 -17.18 -4.71 15.41
CA ILE A 63 -16.63 -4.79 14.05
C ILE A 63 -17.38 -5.89 13.29
N VAL A 64 -17.88 -5.54 12.11
CA VAL A 64 -18.65 -6.45 11.25
C VAL A 64 -18.06 -6.43 9.84
N PHE A 65 -17.78 -7.60 9.28
CA PHE A 65 -17.48 -7.75 7.86
C PHE A 65 -18.74 -8.23 7.13
N VAL A 66 -19.12 -7.60 6.03
CA VAL A 66 -20.23 -8.03 5.16
C VAL A 66 -19.70 -8.18 3.75
N THR A 67 -19.61 -9.41 3.26
CA THR A 67 -18.97 -9.73 1.99
C THR A 67 -19.75 -10.73 1.16
N GLU A 68 -19.59 -10.68 -0.16
CA GLU A 68 -20.17 -11.60 -1.12
C GLU A 68 -19.08 -12.55 -1.63
N GLN A 69 -19.28 -13.86 -1.49
CA GLN A 69 -18.29 -14.82 -1.93
C GLN A 69 -18.92 -15.93 -2.80
N THR A 70 -18.08 -16.52 -3.65
CA THR A 70 -18.47 -17.66 -4.50
C THR A 70 -17.48 -18.81 -4.42
N LYS A 71 -16.35 -18.62 -3.73
CA LYS A 71 -15.28 -19.61 -3.63
C LYS A 71 -14.97 -19.93 -2.18
N LEU A 72 -14.89 -21.22 -1.84
CA LEU A 72 -14.70 -21.70 -0.46
C LEU A 72 -13.37 -21.25 0.15
N PHE A 73 -12.29 -21.15 -0.60
CA PHE A 73 -11.00 -20.70 -0.08
C PHE A 73 -11.05 -19.27 0.50
N LYS A 74 -12.04 -18.45 0.09
CA LYS A 74 -12.25 -17.12 0.64
C LYS A 74 -12.64 -17.14 2.11
N ILE A 75 -13.30 -18.19 2.56
CA ILE A 75 -13.66 -18.35 3.97
C ILE A 75 -12.40 -18.49 4.82
N ASP A 76 -11.43 -19.27 4.37
CA ASP A 76 -10.14 -19.45 5.06
C ASP A 76 -9.31 -18.17 5.03
N MET A 77 -9.35 -17.43 3.91
CA MET A 77 -8.76 -16.10 3.82
C MET A 77 -9.36 -15.15 4.88
N ILE A 78 -10.70 -15.07 4.97
CA ILE A 78 -11.41 -14.22 5.94
C ILE A 78 -11.03 -14.61 7.37
N LYS A 79 -11.03 -15.91 7.70
CA LYS A 79 -10.60 -16.41 9.03
C LYS A 79 -9.16 -16.00 9.35
N THR A 80 -8.26 -16.09 8.38
CA THR A 80 -6.84 -15.70 8.53
C THR A 80 -6.70 -14.21 8.78
N VAL A 81 -7.45 -13.36 8.05
CA VAL A 81 -7.47 -11.91 8.22
C VAL A 81 -8.00 -11.53 9.61
N ILE A 82 -9.12 -12.14 10.03
CA ILE A 82 -9.71 -11.93 11.37
C ILE A 82 -8.67 -12.28 12.46
N LYS A 83 -8.02 -13.44 12.35
CA LYS A 83 -6.98 -13.86 13.29
C LYS A 83 -5.82 -12.86 13.37
N LYS A 84 -5.38 -12.29 12.23
CA LYS A 84 -4.30 -11.27 12.19
C LYS A 84 -4.74 -9.93 12.79
N LEU A 85 -5.99 -9.55 12.70
CA LEU A 85 -6.52 -8.33 13.29
C LEU A 85 -6.54 -8.39 14.83
N LYS A 86 -6.72 -9.57 15.43
CA LYS A 86 -6.74 -9.78 16.90
C LYS A 86 -7.78 -8.90 17.62
N VAL A 87 -8.92 -8.69 17.00
CA VAL A 87 -10.11 -8.05 17.59
C VAL A 87 -11.34 -8.91 17.30
N PRO A 88 -12.37 -8.88 18.16
CA PRO A 88 -13.62 -9.59 17.90
C PRO A 88 -14.29 -9.06 16.64
N ILE A 89 -14.57 -9.93 15.66
CA ILE A 89 -15.19 -9.58 14.39
C ILE A 89 -16.27 -10.59 14.07
N THR A 90 -17.48 -10.10 13.77
CA THR A 90 -18.54 -10.90 13.14
C THR A 90 -18.36 -10.80 11.62
N ALA A 91 -18.26 -11.92 10.90
CA ALA A 91 -18.25 -11.90 9.44
C ALA A 91 -19.51 -12.54 8.87
N ILE A 92 -20.23 -11.79 8.06
CA ILE A 92 -21.46 -12.19 7.35
C ILE A 92 -21.09 -12.39 5.87
N ILE A 93 -21.14 -13.63 5.42
CA ILE A 93 -20.67 -14.04 4.09
C ILE A 93 -21.85 -14.52 3.26
N ALA A 94 -22.30 -13.68 2.33
CA ALA A 94 -23.38 -14.02 1.41
C ALA A 94 -22.82 -14.92 0.27
N MET A 95 -23.27 -16.16 0.25
CA MET A 95 -22.95 -17.15 -0.79
C MET A 95 -24.11 -17.31 -1.77
N GLU A 96 -25.34 -17.10 -1.32
CA GLU A 96 -26.57 -17.15 -2.12
C GLU A 96 -26.78 -15.85 -2.88
N GLN A 97 -27.19 -15.95 -4.15
CA GLN A 97 -27.30 -14.80 -5.05
C GLN A 97 -28.32 -13.74 -4.59
N ASN A 98 -29.45 -14.19 -4.04
CA ASN A 98 -30.52 -13.33 -3.53
C ASN A 98 -30.16 -12.63 -2.20
N MET A 99 -29.15 -13.12 -1.47
CA MET A 99 -28.70 -12.57 -0.19
C MET A 99 -27.51 -11.61 -0.34
N LYS A 100 -27.04 -11.39 -1.57
CA LYS A 100 -25.92 -10.48 -1.85
C LYS A 100 -26.34 -9.02 -1.79
N LYS A 101 -25.38 -8.16 -1.48
CA LYS A 101 -25.54 -6.71 -1.53
C LYS A 101 -26.07 -6.26 -2.93
N PRO A 102 -26.99 -5.31 -3.01
CA PRO A 102 -27.41 -4.40 -1.94
C PRO A 102 -28.56 -4.94 -1.06
N ASN A 103 -28.94 -6.24 -1.16
CA ASN A 103 -29.99 -6.81 -0.30
C ASN A 103 -29.54 -6.82 1.17
N PRO A 104 -30.28 -6.17 2.11
CA PRO A 104 -29.90 -6.12 3.53
C PRO A 104 -30.39 -7.32 4.33
N GLU A 105 -31.14 -8.24 3.74
CA GLU A 105 -31.86 -9.30 4.45
C GLU A 105 -30.94 -10.17 5.32
N LEU A 106 -29.85 -10.70 4.75
CA LEU A 106 -28.91 -11.53 5.50
C LEU A 106 -28.28 -10.77 6.68
N PHE A 107 -27.96 -9.51 6.49
CA PHE A 107 -27.42 -8.66 7.55
C PHE A 107 -28.48 -8.43 8.66
N ASN A 108 -29.70 -8.05 8.29
CA ASN A 108 -30.78 -7.77 9.24
C ASN A 108 -31.21 -9.01 10.03
N ASN A 109 -31.09 -10.21 9.46
CA ASN A 109 -31.36 -11.47 10.17
C ASN A 109 -30.33 -11.77 11.28
N ILE A 110 -29.11 -11.23 11.17
CA ILE A 110 -28.02 -11.46 12.13
C ILE A 110 -27.87 -10.28 13.09
N ILE A 111 -28.07 -9.06 12.60
CA ILE A 111 -27.90 -7.81 13.35
C ILE A 111 -29.15 -6.95 13.19
N ASN A 112 -29.97 -6.95 14.20
CA ASN A 112 -31.29 -6.31 14.17
C ASN A 112 -31.41 -5.06 15.07
N ASN A 113 -30.45 -4.82 15.96
CA ASN A 113 -30.47 -3.69 16.90
C ASN A 113 -29.13 -2.95 16.87
N TYR A 114 -29.12 -1.71 16.36
CA TYR A 114 -27.94 -0.84 16.34
C TYR A 114 -28.34 0.62 16.15
N ASP A 115 -27.48 1.53 16.61
CA ASP A 115 -27.65 2.97 16.40
C ASP A 115 -27.18 3.36 14.98
N LYS A 116 -28.15 3.70 14.14
CA LYS A 116 -27.90 4.10 12.74
C LYS A 116 -27.13 5.41 12.61
N THR A 117 -27.20 6.28 13.62
CA THR A 117 -26.57 7.61 13.58
C THR A 117 -25.06 7.55 13.86
N THR A 118 -24.64 6.61 14.69
CA THR A 118 -23.22 6.40 15.03
C THR A 118 -22.58 5.27 14.24
N SER A 119 -23.39 4.34 13.71
CA SER A 119 -22.88 3.24 12.87
C SER A 119 -22.54 3.70 11.46
N PHE A 120 -21.64 2.99 10.81
CA PHE A 120 -21.24 3.27 9.44
C PHE A 120 -20.88 2.01 8.65
N TYR A 121 -20.89 2.14 7.32
CA TYR A 121 -20.44 1.12 6.38
C TYR A 121 -19.31 1.66 5.50
N THR A 122 -18.31 0.82 5.22
CA THR A 122 -17.19 1.13 4.33
C THR A 122 -17.08 0.09 3.23
N GLY A 123 -17.04 0.52 1.97
CA GLY A 123 -16.91 -0.36 0.82
C GLY A 123 -16.39 0.34 -0.44
N ASP A 124 -15.83 -0.42 -1.39
CA ASP A 124 -15.23 0.11 -2.61
C ASP A 124 -16.25 0.32 -3.75
N ALA A 125 -17.37 -0.41 -3.76
CA ALA A 125 -18.43 -0.30 -4.78
C ALA A 125 -19.36 0.89 -4.48
N ALA A 126 -18.86 2.12 -4.74
CA ALA A 126 -19.49 3.39 -4.41
C ALA A 126 -20.22 4.04 -5.59
N GLY A 127 -20.23 3.44 -6.79
CA GLY A 127 -20.87 3.98 -8.00
C GLY A 127 -20.14 5.18 -8.62
N ARG A 128 -18.88 5.41 -8.27
CA ARG A 128 -18.05 6.47 -8.87
C ARG A 128 -17.59 6.07 -10.27
N GLU A 129 -17.15 7.02 -11.05
CA GLU A 129 -16.49 6.73 -12.33
C GLU A 129 -15.27 5.81 -12.10
N GLY A 130 -15.28 4.63 -12.73
CA GLY A 130 -14.26 3.60 -12.59
C GLY A 130 -14.54 2.54 -11.52
N ASP A 131 -15.56 2.68 -10.68
CA ASP A 131 -16.00 1.65 -9.75
C ASP A 131 -16.69 0.48 -10.49
N TRP A 132 -16.63 -0.71 -9.90
CA TRP A 132 -17.25 -1.92 -10.51
C TRP A 132 -18.76 -1.92 -10.46
N ALA A 133 -19.33 -1.28 -9.43
CA ALA A 133 -20.73 -1.25 -9.09
C ALA A 133 -21.01 -0.18 -8.02
N ASP A 134 -22.28 -0.07 -7.65
CA ASP A 134 -22.78 0.81 -6.59
C ASP A 134 -23.33 0.02 -5.37
N LYS A 135 -22.99 -1.26 -5.27
CA LYS A 135 -23.62 -2.17 -4.32
C LYS A 135 -23.41 -1.79 -2.87
N ASP A 136 -22.20 -1.30 -2.53
CA ASP A 136 -21.85 -0.96 -1.15
C ASP A 136 -22.53 0.30 -0.67
N ILE A 137 -22.56 1.36 -1.49
CA ILE A 137 -23.29 2.57 -1.12
C ILE A 137 -24.80 2.30 -1.01
N ARG A 138 -25.39 1.54 -1.93
CA ARG A 138 -26.79 1.15 -1.84
C ARG A 138 -27.10 0.22 -0.67
N PHE A 139 -26.16 -0.64 -0.30
CA PHE A 139 -26.31 -1.45 0.90
C PHE A 139 -26.31 -0.59 2.16
N ALA A 140 -25.39 0.39 2.27
CA ALA A 140 -25.36 1.32 3.40
C ALA A 140 -26.68 2.12 3.51
N GLU A 141 -27.22 2.58 2.38
CA GLU A 141 -28.54 3.24 2.31
C GLU A 141 -29.66 2.32 2.81
N ASN A 142 -29.68 1.05 2.36
CA ASN A 142 -30.71 0.09 2.72
C ASN A 142 -30.69 -0.30 4.20
N ILE A 143 -29.54 -0.32 4.86
CA ILE A 143 -29.43 -0.52 6.30
C ILE A 143 -29.49 0.79 7.11
N GLY A 144 -29.50 1.95 6.42
CA GLY A 144 -29.72 3.27 7.01
C GLY A 144 -28.53 3.83 7.79
N VAL A 145 -27.29 3.56 7.36
CA VAL A 145 -26.08 4.04 8.02
C VAL A 145 -25.24 4.91 7.09
N LYS A 146 -24.32 5.70 7.64
CA LYS A 146 -23.39 6.52 6.88
C LYS A 146 -22.44 5.65 6.07
N PHE A 147 -22.19 6.04 4.81
CA PHE A 147 -21.24 5.38 3.91
C PHE A 147 -19.90 6.12 3.88
N TYR A 148 -18.82 5.34 3.80
CA TYR A 148 -17.46 5.82 3.54
C TYR A 148 -16.80 4.96 2.48
N THR A 149 -15.99 5.57 1.62
CA THR A 149 -15.09 4.81 0.74
C THR A 149 -13.89 4.29 1.52
N PRO A 150 -13.16 3.27 1.02
CA PRO A 150 -11.92 2.84 1.64
C PRO A 150 -10.87 3.96 1.73
N GLU A 151 -10.87 4.87 0.74
CA GLU A 151 -10.00 6.04 0.71
C GLU A 151 -10.25 7.00 1.87
N ASP A 152 -11.52 7.22 2.20
CA ASP A 152 -11.94 8.09 3.32
C ASP A 152 -11.64 7.45 4.68
N MET A 153 -11.87 6.12 4.77
CA MET A 153 -11.75 5.38 6.02
C MET A 153 -10.30 5.07 6.40
N PHE A 154 -9.47 4.70 5.44
CA PHE A 154 -8.11 4.23 5.68
C PHE A 154 -7.09 5.25 5.17
N PRO A 155 -6.58 6.15 6.02
CA PRO A 155 -5.64 7.18 5.60
C PRO A 155 -4.32 6.58 5.09
N ILE A 156 -3.69 7.26 4.14
CA ILE A 156 -2.32 6.94 3.74
C ILE A 156 -1.37 7.36 4.85
N GLU A 157 -0.60 6.41 5.37
CA GLU A 157 0.42 6.69 6.37
C GLU A 157 1.73 7.08 5.69
N TYR A 158 2.01 8.37 5.63
CA TYR A 158 3.31 8.89 5.18
C TYR A 158 4.34 8.72 6.29
N ARG A 159 5.42 7.98 6.00
CA ARG A 159 6.57 7.91 6.90
C ARG A 159 7.42 9.17 6.78
N LYS A 160 7.87 9.71 7.90
CA LYS A 160 8.92 10.73 7.89
C LYS A 160 10.24 10.03 7.58
N PHE A 161 11.04 10.62 6.70
CA PHE A 161 12.37 10.11 6.42
C PHE A 161 13.22 10.12 7.68
N SER A 162 13.85 9.01 8.00
CA SER A 162 14.86 8.92 9.06
C SER A 162 16.06 9.78 8.67
N LYS A 163 16.65 10.46 9.64
CA LYS A 163 17.94 11.13 9.41
C LYS A 163 19.01 10.07 9.12
N ILE A 164 19.77 10.25 8.06
CA ILE A 164 20.91 9.40 7.76
C ILE A 164 22.19 10.09 8.23
N THR A 165 23.09 9.29 8.78
CA THR A 165 24.45 9.75 9.12
C THR A 165 25.23 9.88 7.81
N ILE A 166 25.89 11.02 7.60
CA ILE A 166 26.76 11.26 6.47
C ILE A 166 28.20 11.04 6.96
N PRO A 167 28.97 10.19 6.28
CA PRO A 167 30.39 9.99 6.65
C PRO A 167 31.23 11.22 6.28
N ASP A 168 32.35 11.38 6.96
CA ASP A 168 33.31 12.48 6.70
C ASP A 168 34.03 12.35 5.35
N LYS A 169 34.04 11.14 4.77
CA LYS A 169 34.66 10.86 3.46
C LYS A 169 33.61 10.85 2.35
N PRO A 170 33.97 11.30 1.14
CA PRO A 170 33.11 11.17 -0.03
C PRO A 170 32.61 9.73 -0.21
N GLU A 171 31.35 9.57 -0.54
CA GLU A 171 30.71 8.29 -0.80
C GLU A 171 29.81 8.36 -2.05
N ILE A 172 29.43 7.19 -2.54
CA ILE A 172 28.42 7.05 -3.57
C ILE A 172 27.13 6.47 -2.96
N ILE A 173 26.02 7.17 -3.14
CA ILE A 173 24.69 6.70 -2.75
C ILE A 173 23.93 6.22 -3.98
N ILE A 174 23.33 5.03 -3.90
CA ILE A 174 22.44 4.47 -4.91
C ILE A 174 21.02 4.48 -4.34
N MET A 175 20.14 5.36 -4.86
CA MET A 175 18.74 5.39 -4.46
C MET A 175 17.99 4.21 -5.05
N ILE A 176 17.15 3.55 -4.24
CA ILE A 176 16.30 2.43 -4.66
C ILE A 176 14.86 2.72 -4.25
N GLY A 177 13.89 2.39 -5.08
CA GLY A 177 12.48 2.49 -4.72
C GLY A 177 11.55 2.68 -5.91
N PHE A 178 10.28 2.41 -5.67
CA PHE A 178 9.21 2.50 -6.65
C PHE A 178 9.12 3.91 -7.28
N PRO A 179 8.71 4.07 -8.56
CA PRO A 179 8.36 5.38 -9.09
C PRO A 179 7.36 6.09 -8.17
N GLY A 180 7.61 7.34 -7.78
CA GLY A 180 6.76 8.06 -6.82
C GLY A 180 7.04 7.78 -5.33
N SER A 181 8.01 6.93 -4.97
CA SER A 181 8.34 6.67 -3.56
C SER A 181 8.98 7.84 -2.80
N GLY A 182 9.26 8.96 -3.46
CA GLY A 182 9.85 10.14 -2.82
C GLY A 182 11.39 10.22 -2.91
N LYS A 183 12.05 9.38 -3.71
CA LYS A 183 13.53 9.39 -3.87
C LYS A 183 14.10 10.78 -4.15
N SER A 184 13.63 11.43 -5.20
CA SER A 184 14.11 12.77 -5.57
C SER A 184 13.82 13.81 -4.49
N THR A 185 12.71 13.68 -3.77
CA THR A 185 12.41 14.54 -2.61
C THR A 185 13.43 14.30 -1.50
N PHE A 186 13.72 13.03 -1.18
CA PHE A 186 14.74 12.67 -0.22
C PHE A 186 16.13 13.22 -0.61
N VAL A 187 16.53 13.02 -1.88
CA VAL A 187 17.79 13.52 -2.40
C VAL A 187 17.88 15.04 -2.24
N ASN A 188 16.86 15.77 -2.69
CA ASN A 188 16.86 17.24 -2.65
C ASN A 188 16.80 17.81 -1.23
N THR A 189 16.14 17.13 -0.29
CA THR A 189 15.97 17.65 1.08
C THR A 189 17.03 17.15 2.05
N GLN A 190 17.64 15.97 1.83
CA GLN A 190 18.56 15.35 2.76
C GLN A 190 20.02 15.29 2.25
N LEU A 191 20.24 15.19 0.94
CA LEU A 191 21.57 14.98 0.36
C LEU A 191 22.14 16.25 -0.30
N VAL A 192 21.34 16.93 -1.12
CA VAL A 192 21.77 18.18 -1.80
C VAL A 192 22.29 19.23 -0.80
N PRO A 193 21.60 19.50 0.34
CA PRO A 193 22.12 20.48 1.32
C PRO A 193 23.47 20.09 1.96
N LYS A 194 23.88 18.83 1.78
CA LYS A 194 25.14 18.27 2.29
C LYS A 194 26.21 18.12 1.21
N GLY A 195 26.00 18.74 0.05
CA GLY A 195 26.98 18.84 -1.04
C GLY A 195 27.02 17.65 -2.00
N TYR A 196 26.05 16.74 -1.96
CA TYR A 196 26.00 15.62 -2.91
C TYR A 196 25.74 16.12 -4.34
N HIS A 197 26.55 15.62 -5.28
CA HIS A 197 26.30 15.78 -6.71
C HIS A 197 25.25 14.79 -7.16
N VAL A 198 24.13 15.30 -7.70
CA VAL A 198 22.98 14.48 -8.11
C VAL A 198 23.09 14.08 -9.57
N ILE A 199 23.05 12.78 -9.82
CA ILE A 199 23.03 12.20 -11.16
C ILE A 199 21.72 11.44 -11.34
N ASP A 200 20.74 12.07 -11.98
CA ASP A 200 19.41 11.52 -12.13
C ASP A 200 19.16 10.87 -13.49
N SER A 201 18.36 9.82 -13.51
CA SER A 201 18.05 9.05 -14.72
C SER A 201 17.10 9.77 -15.68
N SER A 202 16.43 10.85 -15.26
CA SER A 202 15.60 11.64 -16.18
C SER A 202 16.46 12.48 -17.13
N THR A 203 17.59 12.96 -16.64
CA THR A 203 18.58 13.73 -17.40
C THR A 203 19.49 12.81 -18.24
N PHE A 204 20.13 11.83 -17.61
CA PHE A 204 21.18 11.04 -18.24
C PHE A 204 20.70 9.79 -18.98
N LYS A 205 19.45 9.39 -18.84
CA LYS A 205 18.74 8.29 -19.54
C LYS A 205 19.33 6.88 -19.37
N THR A 206 20.66 6.71 -19.34
CA THR A 206 21.32 5.41 -19.28
C THR A 206 22.39 5.35 -18.19
N PRO A 207 22.64 4.17 -17.57
CA PRO A 207 23.70 4.00 -16.57
C PRO A 207 25.09 4.43 -17.09
N CYS A 208 25.40 4.16 -18.36
CA CYS A 208 26.67 4.53 -18.96
C CYS A 208 26.87 6.06 -18.98
N LYS A 209 25.83 6.84 -19.33
CA LYS A 209 25.90 8.32 -19.29
C LYS A 209 25.97 8.85 -17.86
N MET A 210 25.28 8.19 -16.92
CA MET A 210 25.36 8.51 -15.50
C MET A 210 26.78 8.32 -14.96
N ILE A 211 27.44 7.22 -15.31
CA ILE A 211 28.83 6.95 -14.93
C ILE A 211 29.80 7.96 -15.53
N LYS A 212 29.67 8.29 -16.84
CA LYS A 212 30.52 9.31 -17.48
C LYS A 212 30.42 10.68 -16.79
N ASN A 213 29.24 11.03 -16.28
CA ASN A 213 29.09 12.25 -15.49
C ASN A 213 29.73 12.08 -14.09
N ALA A 214 29.57 10.93 -13.45
CA ALA A 214 30.18 10.66 -12.16
C ALA A 214 31.72 10.73 -12.20
N GLU A 215 32.35 10.26 -13.26
CA GLU A 215 33.82 10.35 -13.48
C GLU A 215 34.37 11.79 -13.45
N GLN A 216 33.53 12.78 -13.76
CA GLN A 216 33.89 14.20 -13.74
C GLN A 216 33.74 14.85 -12.35
N HIS A 217 33.19 14.14 -11.35
CA HIS A 217 32.85 14.69 -10.05
C HIS A 217 33.28 13.79 -8.88
N LEU A 218 34.36 13.03 -9.05
CA LEU A 218 34.87 12.11 -8.00
C LEU A 218 35.43 12.85 -6.77
N ASP A 219 35.61 14.14 -6.85
CA ASP A 219 35.99 15.05 -5.75
C ASP A 219 34.84 15.33 -4.77
N LYS A 220 33.60 14.93 -5.11
CA LYS A 220 32.38 15.18 -4.33
C LYS A 220 31.66 13.88 -3.98
N PRO A 221 30.86 13.88 -2.89
CA PRO A 221 29.90 12.78 -2.70
C PRO A 221 28.86 12.78 -3.84
N ILE A 222 28.52 11.59 -4.32
CA ILE A 222 27.65 11.41 -5.50
C ILE A 222 26.39 10.66 -5.09
N VAL A 223 25.24 11.02 -5.68
CA VAL A 223 24.01 10.22 -5.58
C VAL A 223 23.45 9.88 -6.95
N PHE A 224 23.25 8.59 -7.20
CA PHE A 224 22.53 8.07 -8.38
C PHE A 224 21.02 8.00 -8.09
N ASP A 225 20.27 9.01 -8.55
CA ASP A 225 18.80 9.07 -8.38
C ASP A 225 18.09 8.36 -9.52
N SER A 226 17.79 7.10 -9.30
CA SER A 226 16.99 6.27 -10.21
C SER A 226 16.19 5.26 -9.41
N THR A 227 15.32 4.48 -10.09
CA THR A 227 14.55 3.42 -9.42
C THR A 227 15.41 2.24 -8.99
N ASN A 228 16.49 1.96 -9.71
CA ASN A 228 17.49 0.90 -9.47
C ASN A 228 16.85 -0.44 -9.04
N ALA A 229 15.79 -0.83 -9.78
CA ALA A 229 14.91 -1.94 -9.43
C ALA A 229 15.61 -3.29 -9.38
N THR A 230 16.57 -3.54 -10.24
CA THR A 230 17.22 -4.85 -10.37
C THR A 230 18.62 -4.85 -9.77
N LYS A 231 19.02 -6.01 -9.23
CA LYS A 231 20.39 -6.23 -8.74
C LYS A 231 21.44 -5.89 -9.80
N GLN A 232 21.16 -6.25 -11.07
CA GLN A 232 22.06 -5.95 -12.19
C GLN A 232 22.26 -4.44 -12.40
N LYS A 233 21.19 -3.63 -12.29
CA LYS A 233 21.30 -2.17 -12.41
C LYS A 233 22.12 -1.57 -11.27
N ARG A 234 21.90 -2.05 -10.04
CA ARG A 234 22.66 -1.59 -8.87
C ARG A 234 24.13 -1.97 -8.98
N LYS A 235 24.40 -3.19 -9.45
CA LYS A 235 25.78 -3.68 -9.65
C LYS A 235 26.64 -2.77 -10.50
N VAL A 236 26.09 -2.17 -11.55
CA VAL A 236 26.83 -1.23 -12.42
C VAL A 236 27.42 -0.06 -11.64
N PHE A 237 26.66 0.53 -10.72
CA PHE A 237 27.11 1.65 -9.90
C PHE A 237 27.99 1.19 -8.72
N ILE A 238 27.74 0.00 -8.18
CA ILE A 238 28.59 -0.61 -7.14
C ILE A 238 29.98 -0.92 -7.71
N ASP A 239 30.05 -1.51 -8.90
CA ASP A 239 31.33 -1.82 -9.56
C ASP A 239 32.11 -0.54 -9.89
N PHE A 240 31.40 0.52 -10.29
CA PHE A 240 32.00 1.85 -10.49
C PHE A 240 32.62 2.39 -9.19
N ALA A 241 31.89 2.34 -8.08
CA ALA A 241 32.41 2.80 -6.80
C ALA A 241 33.65 2.00 -6.36
N LYS A 242 33.62 0.66 -6.51
CA LYS A 242 34.74 -0.22 -6.20
C LYS A 242 35.97 0.09 -7.06
N LYS A 243 35.78 0.33 -8.35
CA LYS A 243 36.88 0.71 -9.28
C LYS A 243 37.63 1.95 -8.82
N HIS A 244 36.92 2.89 -8.19
CA HIS A 244 37.49 4.16 -7.72
C HIS A 244 37.83 4.18 -6.22
N ASN A 245 37.72 3.04 -5.51
CA ASN A 245 37.93 2.92 -4.06
C ASN A 245 37.06 3.88 -3.23
N ILE A 246 35.84 4.14 -3.69
CA ILE A 246 34.88 5.00 -3.00
C ILE A 246 33.84 4.15 -2.27
N ASN A 247 33.52 4.51 -1.04
CA ASN A 247 32.46 3.83 -0.26
C ASN A 247 31.11 3.95 -0.99
N VAL A 248 30.32 2.90 -0.96
CA VAL A 248 28.99 2.86 -1.60
C VAL A 248 27.92 2.37 -0.65
N ARG A 249 26.81 3.08 -0.59
CA ARG A 249 25.59 2.68 0.15
C ARG A 249 24.39 2.66 -0.76
N CYS A 250 23.49 1.71 -0.51
CA CYS A 250 22.18 1.67 -1.11
C CYS A 250 21.16 2.25 -0.13
N ILE A 251 20.37 3.24 -0.55
CA ILE A 251 19.25 3.76 0.24
C ILE A 251 17.96 3.33 -0.42
N TRP A 252 17.24 2.41 0.24
CA TRP A 252 15.97 1.90 -0.23
C TRP A 252 14.80 2.59 0.44
N LEU A 253 14.06 3.40 -0.33
CA LEU A 253 12.79 3.93 0.11
C LEU A 253 11.70 2.86 -0.06
N ASN A 254 11.54 2.03 0.98
CA ASN A 254 10.54 0.96 1.04
C ASN A 254 9.20 1.51 1.53
N VAL A 255 8.57 2.35 0.72
CA VAL A 255 7.24 2.89 1.03
C VAL A 255 6.14 2.00 0.47
N PRO A 256 4.97 1.95 1.11
CA PRO A 256 3.80 1.28 0.54
C PRO A 256 3.48 1.79 -0.86
N ILE A 257 3.05 0.88 -1.75
CA ILE A 257 2.78 1.23 -3.15
C ILE A 257 1.70 2.30 -3.30
N GLU A 258 0.71 2.29 -2.42
CA GLU A 258 -0.36 3.30 -2.36
C GLU A 258 0.19 4.70 -2.13
N VAL A 259 1.21 4.86 -1.29
CA VAL A 259 1.92 6.15 -1.09
C VAL A 259 2.55 6.61 -2.39
N SER A 260 3.19 5.70 -3.11
CA SER A 260 3.85 6.00 -4.39
C SER A 260 2.84 6.40 -5.47
N LEU A 261 1.71 5.70 -5.55
CA LEU A 261 0.64 6.00 -6.50
C LEU A 261 -0.02 7.35 -6.21
N GLU A 262 -0.29 7.66 -4.94
CA GLU A 262 -0.83 8.96 -4.54
C GLU A 262 0.16 10.10 -4.84
N ASN A 263 1.44 9.91 -4.56
CA ASN A 263 2.48 10.88 -4.92
C ASN A 263 2.55 11.12 -6.44
N ILE A 264 2.36 10.08 -7.25
CA ILE A 264 2.31 10.20 -8.71
C ILE A 264 1.10 11.01 -9.15
N LYS A 265 -0.08 10.73 -8.59
CA LYS A 265 -1.33 11.45 -8.84
C LYS A 265 -1.19 12.92 -8.49
N ASN A 266 -0.73 13.22 -7.27
CA ASN A 266 -0.52 14.59 -6.78
C ASN A 266 0.50 15.35 -7.65
N ARG A 267 1.59 14.69 -8.05
CA ARG A 267 2.58 15.28 -8.96
C ARG A 267 1.97 15.61 -10.33
N TYR A 268 1.17 14.71 -10.89
CA TYR A 268 0.48 14.96 -12.17
C TYR A 268 -0.46 16.18 -12.07
N GLN A 269 -1.26 16.25 -11.02
CA GLN A 269 -2.18 17.39 -10.77
C GLN A 269 -1.43 18.72 -10.62
N ASN A 270 -0.29 18.73 -9.92
CA ASN A 270 0.46 19.95 -9.61
C ASN A 270 1.43 20.38 -10.71
N THR A 271 1.93 19.46 -11.53
CA THR A 271 3.02 19.76 -12.48
C THR A 271 2.76 19.28 -13.91
N GLY A 272 1.67 18.56 -14.17
CA GLY A 272 1.40 17.90 -15.45
C GLY A 272 2.34 16.72 -15.77
N LYS A 273 3.31 16.39 -14.90
CA LYS A 273 4.32 15.35 -15.15
C LYS A 273 3.72 13.96 -14.92
N ASN A 274 3.41 13.27 -15.99
CA ASN A 274 2.87 11.91 -15.94
C ASN A 274 3.96 10.86 -15.69
N THR A 275 3.59 9.77 -15.00
CA THR A 275 4.37 8.53 -14.90
C THR A 275 3.62 7.43 -15.63
N PRO A 276 4.14 6.94 -16.77
CA PRO A 276 3.46 5.90 -17.53
C PRO A 276 3.20 4.65 -16.69
N SER A 277 2.01 4.06 -16.82
CA SER A 277 1.65 2.82 -16.11
C SER A 277 2.61 1.67 -16.38
N ILE A 278 3.16 1.61 -17.60
CA ILE A 278 4.17 0.63 -17.97
C ILE A 278 5.44 0.71 -17.10
N ALA A 279 5.83 1.90 -16.65
CA ALA A 279 6.99 2.07 -15.77
C ALA A 279 6.71 1.47 -14.38
N LEU A 280 5.46 1.57 -13.89
CA LEU A 280 5.02 1.01 -12.62
C LEU A 280 5.00 -0.51 -12.70
N MET A 281 4.37 -1.07 -13.73
CA MET A 281 4.29 -2.51 -13.97
C MET A 281 5.68 -3.14 -14.17
N THR A 282 6.54 -2.47 -14.93
CA THR A 282 7.92 -2.93 -15.18
C THR A 282 8.73 -2.96 -13.89
N TYR A 283 8.59 -1.94 -13.03
CA TYR A 283 9.24 -1.95 -11.72
C TYR A 283 8.76 -3.14 -10.87
N GLN A 284 7.43 -3.31 -10.71
CA GLN A 284 6.87 -4.41 -9.92
C GLN A 284 7.28 -5.80 -10.42
N LYS A 285 7.30 -5.99 -11.74
CA LYS A 285 7.67 -7.27 -12.36
C LYS A 285 9.13 -7.62 -12.15
N ASN A 286 10.03 -6.62 -12.20
CA ASN A 286 11.47 -6.82 -12.26
C ASN A 286 12.20 -6.42 -10.96
N PHE A 287 11.48 -6.10 -9.89
CA PHE A 287 12.11 -5.67 -8.66
C PHE A 287 12.82 -6.84 -7.96
N ASP A 288 14.13 -6.68 -7.78
CA ASP A 288 14.95 -7.54 -6.94
C ASP A 288 15.18 -6.79 -5.62
N GLU A 289 14.72 -7.37 -4.51
CA GLU A 289 14.91 -6.79 -3.18
C GLU A 289 16.40 -6.60 -2.89
N PRO A 290 16.83 -5.39 -2.48
CA PRO A 290 18.23 -5.14 -2.16
C PRO A 290 18.63 -5.82 -0.86
N SER A 291 19.91 -6.18 -0.75
CA SER A 291 20.44 -6.83 0.45
C SER A 291 21.82 -6.28 0.82
N ASN A 292 22.21 -6.47 2.08
CA ASN A 292 23.55 -6.12 2.57
C ASN A 292 24.68 -6.90 1.88
N SER A 293 24.37 -7.99 1.16
CA SER A 293 25.36 -8.72 0.35
C SER A 293 25.78 -7.97 -0.92
N GLU A 294 25.02 -6.96 -1.35
CA GLU A 294 25.37 -6.13 -2.51
C GLU A 294 26.28 -4.96 -2.09
N CYS A 295 25.85 -4.18 -1.11
CA CYS A 295 26.56 -3.07 -0.48
C CYS A 295 25.88 -2.74 0.86
N GLU A 296 26.40 -1.79 1.63
CA GLU A 296 25.72 -1.30 2.84
C GLU A 296 24.29 -0.83 2.47
N LEU A 297 23.28 -1.40 3.12
CA LEU A 297 21.87 -1.11 2.83
C LEU A 297 21.23 -0.34 3.98
N VAL A 298 20.71 0.84 3.67
CA VAL A 298 19.84 1.63 4.55
C VAL A 298 18.42 1.56 4.03
N THR A 299 17.48 1.03 4.82
CA THR A 299 16.04 0.99 4.48
C THR A 299 15.30 2.09 5.24
N ILE A 300 14.53 2.90 4.50
CA ILE A 300 13.73 4.01 5.02
C ILE A 300 12.25 3.82 4.71
#